data_b0221aa3dd5cb210d4ec23c8981fabca
#
_entry.id   b0221aa3dd5cb210d4ec23c8981fabca
#
_cell.length_a   1.000
_cell.length_b   1.000
_cell.length_c   1.000
_cell.angle_alpha   90.00
_cell.angle_beta   90.00
_cell.angle_gamma   90.00
#
_symmetry.space_group_name_H-M   'P 1'
#
loop_
_entity.id
_entity.type
_entity.pdbx_description
1 polymer ?
#
loop_
_entity_poly.entity_id
_entity_poly.type
_entity_poly.pdbx_seq_one_letter_code
_entity_poly.pdbx_strand_id
1 'polypeptide(L)'
;MLQRFGRALVFTTAVGWLSSCAPAPIYRPIKGGDVDAGAGSLESVREQLKGTWALVAYEVYENGKARRLPAQAEMTYDEFGNLKMHGQLKREAGAAADATPPLLLNYSGRAVIDVKSHQLRLLDVNENKEPLPGAIADAVTPENVRRYDLKADTLALTVFDAKGQPTASSSWKRQQGR
;
A
#
# COMPACT_ATOMS: atom_id res chain seq x y z
N MET A 1 23.96 -3.23 -100.61
CA MET A 1 22.52 -3.04 -100.39
C MET A 1 22.27 -3.14 -98.93
N LEU A 2 21.54 -2.15 -98.39
CA LEU A 2 20.98 -2.00 -97.07
C LEU A 2 21.92 -1.94 -95.84
N GLN A 3 22.24 -0.74 -95.48
CA GLN A 3 22.68 -0.34 -94.13
C GLN A 3 21.51 -0.45 -93.13
N ARG A 4 21.77 -1.01 -91.96
CA ARG A 4 20.88 -0.87 -90.82
C ARG A 4 21.62 -0.19 -89.70
N PHE A 5 21.17 1.01 -89.45
CA PHE A 5 21.55 1.82 -88.29
C PHE A 5 20.94 1.21 -86.98
N GLY A 6 21.82 0.82 -86.05
CA GLY A 6 21.43 0.46 -84.72
C GLY A 6 21.50 1.69 -83.82
N ARG A 7 20.34 2.17 -83.29
CA ARG A 7 20.25 3.22 -82.26
C ARG A 7 20.58 2.57 -80.90
N ALA A 8 21.66 3.03 -80.32
CA ALA A 8 21.98 2.75 -78.92
C ALA A 8 21.10 3.63 -78.03
N LEU A 9 20.30 3.01 -77.18
CA LEU A 9 19.49 3.65 -76.19
C LEU A 9 20.28 3.72 -74.88
N VAL A 10 20.71 4.92 -74.47
CA VAL A 10 21.40 5.14 -73.21
C VAL A 10 20.32 5.33 -72.13
N PHE A 11 20.20 4.35 -71.24
CA PHE A 11 19.38 4.46 -70.03
C PHE A 11 20.20 5.13 -68.95
N THR A 12 19.88 6.37 -68.65
CA THR A 12 20.42 7.10 -67.51
C THR A 12 19.56 6.76 -66.30
N THR A 13 20.07 5.91 -65.42
CA THR A 13 19.44 5.63 -64.13
C THR A 13 19.75 6.75 -63.14
N ALA A 14 18.78 7.59 -62.89
CA ALA A 14 18.83 8.59 -61.82
C ALA A 14 18.60 7.88 -60.47
N VAL A 15 19.66 7.71 -59.69
CA VAL A 15 19.59 7.22 -58.30
C VAL A 15 19.15 8.40 -57.46
N GLY A 16 17.84 8.44 -57.13
CA GLY A 16 17.29 9.39 -56.20
C GLY A 16 17.73 9.04 -54.75
N TRP A 17 18.51 9.90 -54.16
CA TRP A 17 18.84 9.84 -52.75
C TRP A 17 17.63 10.32 -51.94
N LEU A 18 16.83 9.37 -51.45
CA LEU A 18 15.81 9.66 -50.47
C LEU A 18 16.51 9.89 -49.11
N SER A 19 16.84 11.10 -48.81
CA SER A 19 17.25 11.54 -47.46
C SER A 19 16.07 11.33 -46.55
N SER A 20 15.99 10.17 -45.90
CA SER A 20 15.07 9.90 -44.80
C SER A 20 15.47 10.77 -43.62
N CYS A 21 14.86 11.95 -43.52
CA CYS A 21 14.87 12.70 -42.28
C CYS A 21 14.03 11.95 -41.26
N ALA A 22 14.66 11.03 -40.53
CA ALA A 22 14.07 10.48 -39.34
C ALA A 22 13.88 11.63 -38.35
N PRO A 23 12.65 11.93 -37.89
CA PRO A 23 12.47 12.95 -36.87
C PRO A 23 13.25 12.54 -35.63
N ALA A 24 14.18 13.38 -35.21
CA ALA A 24 14.89 13.17 -33.96
C ALA A 24 13.87 12.98 -32.84
N PRO A 25 14.04 12.01 -31.95
CA PRO A 25 13.13 11.83 -30.82
C PRO A 25 13.10 13.14 -30.05
N ILE A 26 11.93 13.76 -30.03
CA ILE A 26 11.70 14.98 -29.24
C ILE A 26 11.69 14.51 -27.78
N TYR A 27 12.85 14.56 -27.13
CA TYR A 27 12.94 14.51 -25.69
C TYR A 27 12.23 15.75 -25.16
N ARG A 28 10.92 15.63 -24.94
CA ARG A 28 10.24 16.58 -24.09
C ARG A 28 10.85 16.40 -22.71
N PRO A 29 11.48 17.42 -22.10
CA PRO A 29 11.85 17.31 -20.72
C PRO A 29 10.55 16.99 -19.97
N ILE A 30 10.50 15.80 -19.37
CA ILE A 30 9.45 15.48 -18.42
C ILE A 30 9.61 16.59 -17.39
N LYS A 31 8.64 17.51 -17.32
CA LYS A 31 8.57 18.43 -16.19
C LYS A 31 8.59 17.51 -14.99
N GLY A 32 9.73 17.45 -14.31
CA GLY A 32 9.84 16.71 -13.07
C GLY A 32 8.71 17.23 -12.20
N GLY A 33 7.69 16.41 -11.99
CA GLY A 33 6.74 16.70 -10.91
C GLY A 33 7.57 16.97 -9.67
N ASP A 34 7.09 17.79 -8.77
CA ASP A 34 7.76 18.04 -7.50
C ASP A 34 8.25 16.69 -6.97
N VAL A 35 9.57 16.54 -6.94
CA VAL A 35 10.17 15.31 -6.41
C VAL A 35 9.83 15.32 -4.93
N ASP A 36 8.87 14.50 -4.54
CA ASP A 36 8.49 14.31 -3.14
C ASP A 36 9.63 13.54 -2.45
N ALA A 37 10.68 14.28 -2.10
CA ALA A 37 11.88 13.77 -1.49
C ALA A 37 12.11 14.45 -0.13
N GLY A 38 12.65 13.69 0.83
CA GLY A 38 12.98 14.20 2.16
C GLY A 38 12.10 13.64 3.27
N ALA A 39 12.26 14.19 4.45
CA ALA A 39 11.49 13.79 5.63
C ALA A 39 9.99 14.03 5.39
N GLY A 40 9.18 12.98 5.54
CA GLY A 40 7.73 13.04 5.27
C GLY A 40 7.33 12.72 3.84
N SER A 41 8.27 12.44 2.93
CA SER A 41 7.96 11.91 1.60
C SER A 41 7.38 10.49 1.69
N LEU A 42 6.68 10.07 0.64
CA LEU A 42 6.14 8.70 0.56
C LEU A 42 7.23 7.64 0.73
N GLU A 43 8.40 7.86 0.13
CA GLU A 43 9.53 6.95 0.24
C GLU A 43 10.06 6.90 1.67
N SER A 44 10.24 8.06 2.31
CA SER A 44 10.66 8.14 3.71
C SER A 44 9.69 7.44 4.66
N VAL A 45 8.37 7.60 4.45
CA VAL A 45 7.35 6.93 5.27
C VAL A 45 7.37 5.41 5.04
N ARG A 46 7.54 4.95 3.81
CA ARG A 46 7.67 3.52 3.50
C ARG A 46 8.88 2.89 4.18
N GLU A 47 10.03 3.54 4.09
CA GLU A 47 11.25 3.07 4.77
C GLU A 47 11.07 3.04 6.30
N GLN A 48 10.38 4.03 6.86
CA GLN A 48 10.06 4.04 8.28
C GLN A 48 9.02 2.99 8.68
N LEU A 49 8.11 2.59 7.81
CA LEU A 49 7.14 1.51 8.08
C LEU A 49 7.75 0.12 7.95
N LYS A 50 8.77 -0.03 7.12
CA LYS A 50 9.40 -1.31 6.80
C LYS A 50 9.89 -2.03 8.05
N GLY A 51 9.59 -3.33 8.12
CA GLY A 51 9.99 -4.20 9.22
C GLY A 51 8.81 -4.84 9.93
N THR A 52 9.09 -5.36 11.13
CA THR A 52 8.14 -6.09 11.94
C THR A 52 7.73 -5.28 13.16
N TRP A 53 6.45 -5.32 13.48
CA TRP A 53 5.83 -4.53 14.53
C TRP A 53 5.01 -5.44 15.44
N ALA A 54 5.22 -5.32 16.75
CA ALA A 54 4.42 -6.01 17.75
C ALA A 54 3.30 -5.11 18.27
N LEU A 55 2.10 -5.66 18.41
CA LEU A 55 0.96 -4.95 18.99
C LEU A 55 1.21 -4.70 20.48
N VAL A 56 1.08 -3.44 20.90
CA VAL A 56 1.19 -3.01 22.30
C VAL A 56 -0.20 -2.85 22.93
N ALA A 57 -1.14 -2.26 22.18
CA ALA A 57 -2.50 -2.05 22.63
C ALA A 57 -3.47 -2.08 21.45
N TYR A 58 -4.65 -2.61 21.71
CA TYR A 58 -5.81 -2.53 20.81
C TYR A 58 -7.00 -2.02 21.61
N GLU A 59 -7.63 -0.96 21.11
CA GLU A 59 -8.73 -0.30 21.78
C GLU A 59 -9.89 -0.12 20.82
N VAL A 60 -11.11 -0.32 21.31
CA VAL A 60 -12.35 0.01 20.61
C VAL A 60 -13.05 1.15 21.35
N TYR A 61 -13.76 1.99 20.63
CA TYR A 61 -14.45 3.14 21.19
C TYR A 61 -15.95 2.89 21.17
N GLU A 62 -16.55 2.88 22.35
CA GLU A 62 -17.99 2.75 22.54
C GLU A 62 -18.51 4.01 23.26
N ASN A 63 -19.42 4.75 22.63
CA ASN A 63 -19.94 6.00 23.16
C ASN A 63 -18.83 7.01 23.56
N GLY A 64 -17.78 7.09 22.73
CA GLY A 64 -16.63 7.98 22.95
C GLY A 64 -15.65 7.55 24.05
N LYS A 65 -15.87 6.39 24.67
CA LYS A 65 -14.97 5.82 25.68
C LYS A 65 -14.13 4.71 25.09
N ALA A 66 -12.81 4.81 25.27
CA ALA A 66 -11.88 3.75 24.87
C ALA A 66 -12.01 2.56 25.82
N ARG A 67 -12.12 1.35 25.24
CA ARG A 67 -12.06 0.08 25.94
C ARG A 67 -10.94 -0.77 25.34
N ARG A 68 -9.95 -1.07 26.16
CA ARG A 68 -8.83 -1.92 25.74
C ARG A 68 -9.27 -3.38 25.66
N LEU A 69 -8.95 -4.00 24.52
CA LEU A 69 -9.18 -5.43 24.32
C LEU A 69 -7.85 -6.20 24.49
N PRO A 70 -7.89 -7.36 25.16
CA PRO A 70 -6.72 -8.23 25.27
C PRO A 70 -6.43 -8.83 23.87
N ALA A 71 -5.37 -8.33 23.23
CA ALA A 71 -4.97 -8.72 21.89
C ALA A 71 -3.48 -8.99 21.82
N GLN A 72 -3.08 -9.89 20.94
CA GLN A 72 -1.70 -10.14 20.56
C GLN A 72 -1.64 -10.21 19.05
N ALA A 73 -0.78 -9.41 18.43
CA ALA A 73 -0.61 -9.42 16.99
C ALA A 73 0.81 -9.01 16.60
N GLU A 74 1.19 -9.45 15.43
CA GLU A 74 2.39 -9.02 14.73
C GLU A 74 1.99 -8.53 13.34
N MET A 75 2.63 -7.46 12.92
CA MET A 75 2.43 -6.86 11.60
C MET A 75 3.79 -6.72 10.93
N THR A 76 3.89 -7.14 9.68
CA THR A 76 5.09 -6.97 8.84
C THR A 76 4.75 -6.11 7.64
N TYR A 77 5.58 -5.10 7.38
CA TYR A 77 5.54 -4.28 6.18
C TYR A 77 6.84 -4.50 5.41
N ASP A 78 6.72 -4.92 4.15
CA ASP A 78 7.86 -5.24 3.30
C ASP A 78 8.27 -4.07 2.35
N GLU A 79 9.38 -4.24 1.67
CA GLU A 79 9.91 -3.25 0.72
C GLU A 79 9.02 -3.05 -0.52
N PHE A 80 8.14 -4.00 -0.83
CA PHE A 80 7.21 -3.93 -1.95
C PHE A 80 5.89 -3.22 -1.58
N GLY A 81 5.73 -2.85 -0.31
CA GLY A 81 4.52 -2.23 0.20
C GLY A 81 3.43 -3.22 0.59
N ASN A 82 3.76 -4.51 0.76
CA ASN A 82 2.81 -5.47 1.28
C ASN A 82 2.80 -5.41 2.81
N LEU A 83 1.60 -5.47 3.36
CA LEU A 83 1.38 -5.57 4.79
C LEU A 83 0.75 -6.92 5.09
N LYS A 84 1.32 -7.62 6.08
CA LYS A 84 0.79 -8.87 6.63
C LYS A 84 0.55 -8.68 8.11
N MET A 85 -0.59 -9.15 8.61
CA MET A 85 -0.89 -9.16 10.02
C MET A 85 -1.33 -10.56 10.47
N HIS A 86 -0.75 -11.00 11.57
CA HIS A 86 -1.13 -12.20 12.28
C HIS A 86 -1.43 -11.84 13.72
N GLY A 87 -2.60 -12.22 14.21
CA GLY A 87 -2.97 -11.88 15.56
C GLY A 87 -4.16 -12.64 16.08
N GLN A 88 -4.43 -12.42 17.35
CA GLN A 88 -5.59 -12.95 18.03
C GLN A 88 -6.14 -11.93 19.02
N LEU A 89 -7.46 -11.82 19.07
CA LEU A 89 -8.19 -11.14 20.13
C LEU A 89 -8.67 -12.17 21.14
N LYS A 90 -8.33 -11.99 22.40
CA LYS A 90 -8.90 -12.79 23.48
C LYS A 90 -10.27 -12.22 23.81
N ARG A 91 -11.27 -13.08 23.96
CA ARG A 91 -12.58 -12.66 24.48
C ARG A 91 -12.47 -12.32 25.97
N GLU A 92 -13.28 -11.35 26.41
CA GLU A 92 -13.31 -10.97 27.82
C GLU A 92 -13.80 -12.14 28.68
N ALA A 93 -13.12 -12.35 29.81
CA ALA A 93 -13.54 -13.28 30.84
C ALA A 93 -14.89 -12.83 31.43
N GLY A 94 -15.96 -13.52 31.10
CA GLY A 94 -17.31 -13.19 31.62
C GLY A 94 -18.44 -13.83 30.83
N ALA A 95 -18.27 -14.13 29.55
CA ALA A 95 -19.21 -14.93 28.79
C ALA A 95 -18.60 -16.31 28.63
N ALA A 96 -19.07 -17.36 29.36
CA ALA A 96 -18.67 -18.77 29.26
C ALA A 96 -17.23 -18.96 28.71
N ALA A 97 -16.26 -18.40 29.42
CA ALA A 97 -14.93 -18.01 28.89
C ALA A 97 -14.05 -19.18 28.41
N ASP A 98 -14.36 -20.41 28.81
CA ASP A 98 -13.46 -21.53 28.59
C ASP A 98 -13.71 -22.32 27.31
N ALA A 99 -14.75 -22.00 26.54
CA ALA A 99 -15.14 -22.82 25.39
C ALA A 99 -15.08 -22.11 24.03
N THR A 100 -14.80 -20.80 23.96
CA THR A 100 -14.82 -20.09 22.69
C THR A 100 -13.39 -19.76 22.24
N PRO A 101 -12.97 -20.23 21.05
CA PRO A 101 -11.61 -19.97 20.57
C PRO A 101 -11.36 -18.46 20.40
N PRO A 102 -10.10 -18.01 20.53
CA PRO A 102 -9.74 -16.64 20.27
C PRO A 102 -10.05 -16.28 18.81
N LEU A 103 -10.42 -15.03 18.58
CA LEU A 103 -10.66 -14.53 17.24
C LEU A 103 -9.31 -14.31 16.55
N LEU A 104 -9.11 -15.00 15.42
CA LEU A 104 -7.89 -14.84 14.62
C LEU A 104 -8.01 -13.64 13.70
N LEU A 105 -6.99 -12.81 13.70
CA LEU A 105 -6.83 -11.63 12.85
C LEU A 105 -5.69 -11.87 11.87
N ASN A 106 -5.98 -12.62 10.82
CA ASN A 106 -4.97 -12.92 9.80
C ASN A 106 -5.39 -12.28 8.48
N TYR A 107 -4.64 -11.29 8.05
CA TYR A 107 -4.84 -10.70 6.75
C TYR A 107 -3.53 -10.23 6.12
N SER A 108 -3.54 -10.12 4.81
CA SER A 108 -2.46 -9.53 4.04
C SER A 108 -3.04 -8.70 2.91
N GLY A 109 -2.32 -7.69 2.49
CA GLY A 109 -2.74 -6.83 1.41
C GLY A 109 -1.65 -5.84 1.05
N ARG A 110 -1.89 -5.10 -0.02
CA ARG A 110 -1.00 -4.02 -0.44
C ARG A 110 -1.38 -2.74 0.30
N ALA A 111 -0.43 -2.12 0.99
CA ALA A 111 -0.66 -0.87 1.69
C ALA A 111 -0.52 0.33 0.72
N VAL A 112 -1.56 1.15 0.67
CA VAL A 112 -1.56 2.45 0.01
C VAL A 112 -1.47 3.53 1.07
N ILE A 113 -0.46 4.38 0.96
CA ILE A 113 -0.15 5.43 1.92
C ILE A 113 -0.41 6.78 1.26
N ASP A 114 -1.22 7.60 1.90
CA ASP A 114 -1.34 9.03 1.61
C ASP A 114 -0.62 9.82 2.69
N VAL A 115 0.52 10.38 2.34
CA VAL A 115 1.37 11.13 3.27
C VAL A 115 0.78 12.49 3.64
N LYS A 116 -0.04 13.09 2.75
CA LYS A 116 -0.65 14.40 3.00
C LYS A 116 -1.76 14.33 4.05
N SER A 117 -2.57 13.28 3.99
CA SER A 117 -3.67 13.06 4.92
C SER A 117 -3.29 12.15 6.09
N HIS A 118 -2.06 11.61 6.11
CA HIS A 118 -1.59 10.61 7.07
C HIS A 118 -2.49 9.38 7.11
N GLN A 119 -2.87 8.89 5.93
CA GLN A 119 -3.77 7.74 5.81
C GLN A 119 -3.08 6.53 5.22
N LEU A 120 -3.46 5.37 5.71
CA LEU A 120 -3.07 4.06 5.23
C LEU A 120 -4.33 3.24 4.95
N ARG A 121 -4.38 2.61 3.78
CA ARG A 121 -5.45 1.69 3.38
C ARG A 121 -4.85 0.43 2.79
N LEU A 122 -5.47 -0.72 3.02
CA LEU A 122 -5.11 -1.97 2.36
C LEU A 122 -5.96 -2.16 1.10
N LEU A 123 -5.33 -2.63 0.04
CA LEU A 123 -5.95 -3.11 -1.19
C LEU A 123 -5.63 -4.59 -1.36
N ASP A 124 -6.42 -5.27 -2.18
CA ASP A 124 -6.23 -6.68 -2.53
C ASP A 124 -6.10 -7.56 -1.28
N VAL A 125 -6.99 -7.32 -0.34
CA VAL A 125 -6.93 -7.99 0.96
C VAL A 125 -7.29 -9.45 0.83
N ASN A 126 -6.38 -10.29 1.28
CA ASN A 126 -6.61 -11.72 1.44
C ASN A 126 -6.82 -12.01 2.93
N GLU A 127 -8.03 -12.40 3.29
CA GLU A 127 -8.46 -12.68 4.66
C GLU A 127 -8.79 -14.15 4.85
N ASN A 128 -8.42 -14.70 6.00
CA ASN A 128 -9.09 -15.88 6.51
C ASN A 128 -10.42 -15.45 7.13
N LYS A 129 -11.50 -15.67 6.39
CA LYS A 129 -12.85 -15.19 6.73
C LYS A 129 -13.49 -16.03 7.86
N GLU A 130 -13.13 -15.73 9.09
CA GLU A 130 -14.03 -16.03 10.19
C GLU A 130 -14.93 -14.81 10.42
N PRO A 131 -16.26 -14.97 10.47
CA PRO A 131 -17.17 -13.86 10.69
C PRO A 131 -16.92 -13.24 12.07
N LEU A 132 -16.57 -11.96 12.08
CA LEU A 132 -16.36 -11.17 13.28
C LEU A 132 -17.70 -10.70 13.86
N PRO A 133 -17.93 -10.79 15.17
CA PRO A 133 -19.17 -10.31 15.76
C PRO A 133 -19.21 -8.78 15.90
N GLY A 134 -20.30 -8.16 15.40
CA GLY A 134 -20.73 -6.79 15.73
C GLY A 134 -19.70 -5.68 15.49
N ALA A 135 -19.58 -4.76 16.45
CA ALA A 135 -18.70 -3.58 16.39
C ALA A 135 -17.21 -3.89 16.18
N ILE A 136 -16.77 -5.10 16.51
CA ILE A 136 -15.39 -5.55 16.26
C ILE A 136 -15.16 -5.76 14.75
N ALA A 137 -16.18 -6.26 14.01
CA ALA A 137 -16.08 -6.46 12.58
C ALA A 137 -15.77 -5.14 11.86
N ASP A 138 -16.50 -4.09 12.17
CA ASP A 138 -16.31 -2.78 11.53
C ASP A 138 -14.96 -2.16 11.87
N ALA A 139 -14.48 -2.37 13.08
CA ALA A 139 -13.20 -1.84 13.55
C ALA A 139 -11.98 -2.56 12.96
N VAL A 140 -12.12 -3.84 12.59
CA VAL A 140 -11.02 -4.70 12.12
C VAL A 140 -11.05 -4.90 10.61
N THR A 141 -12.09 -4.41 9.90
CA THR A 141 -12.16 -4.51 8.44
C THR A 141 -10.88 -3.95 7.80
N PRO A 142 -10.09 -4.78 7.11
CA PRO A 142 -8.76 -4.38 6.63
C PRO A 142 -8.80 -3.27 5.57
N GLU A 143 -9.87 -3.18 4.79
CA GLU A 143 -10.06 -2.16 3.76
C GLU A 143 -10.33 -0.77 4.34
N ASN A 144 -10.64 -0.68 5.63
CA ASN A 144 -10.88 0.60 6.30
C ASN A 144 -9.65 1.50 6.21
N VAL A 145 -9.92 2.77 5.91
CA VAL A 145 -8.89 3.80 5.97
C VAL A 145 -8.49 4.03 7.42
N ARG A 146 -7.19 3.96 7.68
CA ARG A 146 -6.60 4.21 8.99
C ARG A 146 -5.77 5.48 8.94
N ARG A 147 -5.95 6.36 9.90
CA ARG A 147 -4.97 7.43 10.11
C ARG A 147 -3.78 6.85 10.85
N TYR A 148 -2.57 7.13 10.37
CA TYR A 148 -1.35 6.71 11.04
C TYR A 148 -0.65 7.88 11.73
N ASP A 149 -0.05 7.60 12.90
CA ASP A 149 0.96 8.43 13.56
C ASP A 149 2.22 7.57 13.74
N LEU A 150 3.27 7.91 13.01
CA LEU A 150 4.50 7.13 12.92
C LEU A 150 5.65 7.94 13.55
N LYS A 151 6.28 7.38 14.57
CA LYS A 151 7.40 7.99 15.29
C LYS A 151 8.45 6.92 15.53
N ALA A 152 9.61 7.06 14.90
CA ALA A 152 10.75 6.14 15.07
C ALA A 152 10.33 4.66 15.22
N ASP A 153 10.17 4.21 16.47
CA ASP A 153 9.86 2.82 16.81
C ASP A 153 8.41 2.58 17.23
N THR A 154 7.55 3.57 17.10
CA THR A 154 6.13 3.46 17.44
C THR A 154 5.23 3.85 16.27
N LEU A 155 4.15 3.10 16.10
CA LEU A 155 3.13 3.36 15.10
C LEU A 155 1.76 3.26 15.76
N ALA A 156 0.94 4.29 15.62
CA ALA A 156 -0.46 4.24 15.98
C ALA A 156 -1.31 4.23 14.70
N LEU A 157 -2.32 3.37 14.68
CA LEU A 157 -3.31 3.30 13.60
C LEU A 157 -4.70 3.51 14.20
N THR A 158 -5.46 4.48 13.69
CA THR A 158 -6.81 4.80 14.18
C THR A 158 -7.82 4.74 13.04
N VAL A 159 -8.91 4.04 13.26
CA VAL A 159 -10.08 3.99 12.37
C VAL A 159 -11.12 5.00 12.86
N PHE A 160 -11.77 5.68 11.92
CA PHE A 160 -12.80 6.68 12.22
C PHE A 160 -14.11 6.32 11.51
N ASP A 161 -15.22 6.65 12.11
CA ASP A 161 -16.52 6.57 11.46
C ASP A 161 -16.75 7.73 10.47
N ALA A 162 -17.88 7.72 9.80
CA ALA A 162 -18.28 8.77 8.86
C ALA A 162 -18.47 10.15 9.51
N LYS A 163 -18.58 10.22 10.82
CA LYS A 163 -18.70 11.47 11.61
C LYS A 163 -17.34 11.96 12.12
N GLY A 164 -16.27 11.23 11.81
CA GLY A 164 -14.92 11.54 12.27
C GLY A 164 -14.64 11.17 13.73
N GLN A 165 -15.47 10.31 14.33
CA GLN A 165 -15.23 9.80 15.66
C GLN A 165 -14.38 8.53 15.58
N PRO A 166 -13.40 8.34 16.47
CA PRO A 166 -12.62 7.11 16.49
C PRO A 166 -13.50 5.91 16.86
N THR A 167 -13.37 4.83 16.12
CA THR A 167 -14.05 3.55 16.38
C THR A 167 -13.10 2.48 16.91
N ALA A 168 -11.84 2.52 16.47
CA ALA A 168 -10.80 1.65 16.98
C ALA A 168 -9.42 2.30 16.88
N SER A 169 -8.50 1.92 17.75
CA SER A 169 -7.09 2.25 17.63
C SER A 169 -6.20 1.06 17.95
N SER A 170 -5.03 1.02 17.33
CA SER A 170 -3.99 0.06 17.63
C SER A 170 -2.65 0.77 17.76
N SER A 171 -1.89 0.40 18.78
CA SER A 171 -0.55 0.92 19.01
C SER A 171 0.47 -0.20 18.84
N TRP A 172 1.52 0.08 18.11
CA TRP A 172 2.53 -0.89 17.69
C TRP A 172 3.91 -0.41 18.08
N LYS A 173 4.78 -1.33 18.38
CA LYS A 173 6.21 -1.08 18.63
C LYS A 173 7.04 -1.89 17.64
N ARG A 174 8.05 -1.25 17.06
CA ARG A 174 8.99 -1.93 16.16
C ARG A 174 9.75 -3.02 16.90
N GLN A 175 9.80 -4.19 16.29
CA GLN A 175 10.67 -5.26 16.76
C GLN A 175 12.08 -5.00 16.19
N GLN A 176 13.07 -4.97 17.06
CA GLN A 176 14.45 -4.96 16.62
C GLN A 176 14.76 -6.36 16.08
N GLY A 177 15.23 -6.44 14.84
CA GLY A 177 15.62 -7.71 14.24
C GLY A 177 16.64 -8.44 15.13
N ARG A 178 16.38 -9.72 15.35
CA ARG A 178 17.36 -10.61 15.98
C ARG A 178 18.44 -10.96 14.99
#